data_d9350cce79108316295528eb30ea494a
#
_entry.id   d9350cce79108316295528eb30ea494a
#
_cell.length_a   1.000
_cell.length_b   1.000
_cell.length_c   1.000
_cell.angle_alpha   90.00
_cell.angle_beta   90.00
_cell.angle_gamma   90.00
#
_symmetry.space_group_name_H-M   'P 1'
#
loop_
_entity.id
_entity.type
_entity.pdbx_description
1 polymer ?
#
loop_
_entity_poly.entity_id
_entity_poly.type
_entity_poly.pdbx_seq_one_letter_code
_entity_poly.pdbx_strand_id
1 'polypeptide(L)'
;MGNGSGPPAARTRLSGQQILGFWAAWTGWTLDGMDSFIYALVLSPALTELLPKSGIAATPANVGQIGSIMFALFLIGWGLSFIWGPVADRFGRTKTLAVTVLIYAVFTGAAALSQNLWQLGVFRLLAGIGIGGEWAMAGTYVAESWPEDRRKMGAGYLQTGYYAGFFLAAALNFTVGAHFGWRAMFLCGLAPVAVSIVTLLKVKEPERWKQAAEGGAKRVSPLAAIFKPPYLRQTFVMSVLLTVAVVGLWAGAVYEPTAIVQLARKAGYDAAMATKLASLGTAILSVGTILGCLLLPALAERIGRKKTLALYFLGMMVTIAAAFGWAFYLPVGQALPMFIIALFFLGFAGGNFAMFSLWLPELFGTEVRASAFAFCTSVGRFVGAGVNFAIAGAVTSMGTLGIPVAVTALAFGAALLVIPFAAETRGQTLPA
;
A
#
# COMPACT_ATOMS: atom_id res chain seq x y z
N MET A 1 20.51 0.83 46.17
CA MET A 1 20.43 1.88 45.18
C MET A 1 19.06 1.72 44.49
N GLY A 2 18.13 2.59 44.90
CA GLY A 2 16.72 2.46 44.55
C GLY A 2 16.45 2.86 43.12
N ASN A 3 15.87 1.94 42.33
CA ASN A 3 15.28 2.23 41.03
C ASN A 3 14.03 3.10 41.23
N GLY A 4 14.17 4.40 41.08
CA GLY A 4 13.07 5.35 41.01
C GLY A 4 12.35 5.24 39.67
N SER A 5 11.44 4.26 39.54
CA SER A 5 10.43 4.28 38.46
C SER A 5 9.36 5.31 38.88
N GLY A 6 9.59 6.57 38.51
CA GLY A 6 8.53 7.57 38.55
C GLY A 6 7.35 7.12 37.66
N PRO A 7 6.12 7.60 37.95
CA PRO A 7 4.96 7.25 37.15
C PRO A 7 5.24 7.58 35.67
N PRO A 8 4.78 6.75 34.71
CA PRO A 8 5.01 7.01 33.30
C PRO A 8 4.46 8.39 32.95
N ALA A 9 5.28 9.22 32.31
CA ALA A 9 4.91 10.59 31.95
C ALA A 9 3.59 10.54 31.15
N ALA A 10 2.63 11.39 31.56
CA ALA A 10 1.32 11.44 30.90
C ALA A 10 1.51 11.76 29.42
N ARG A 11 0.90 10.93 28.56
CA ARG A 11 1.01 11.12 27.09
C ARG A 11 0.45 12.49 26.69
N THR A 12 1.16 13.20 25.82
CA THR A 12 0.74 14.50 25.29
C THR A 12 -0.64 14.42 24.66
N ARG A 13 -1.54 15.35 24.97
CA ARG A 13 -2.87 15.41 24.34
C ARG A 13 -2.75 15.94 22.91
N LEU A 14 -3.42 15.28 21.96
CA LEU A 14 -3.51 15.75 20.59
C LEU A 14 -4.45 16.96 20.50
N SER A 15 -4.07 17.97 19.76
CA SER A 15 -4.94 19.10 19.45
C SER A 15 -6.05 18.72 18.46
N GLY A 16 -7.13 19.50 18.41
CA GLY A 16 -8.20 19.28 17.42
C GLY A 16 -7.72 19.32 15.97
N GLN A 17 -6.71 20.13 15.64
CA GLN A 17 -6.11 20.19 14.31
C GLN A 17 -5.31 18.92 13.98
N GLN A 18 -4.57 18.37 14.95
CA GLN A 18 -3.84 17.11 14.75
C GLN A 18 -4.79 15.93 14.56
N ILE A 19 -5.90 15.90 15.28
CA ILE A 19 -6.95 14.88 15.14
C ILE A 19 -7.63 15.01 13.77
N LEU A 20 -8.02 16.23 13.38
CA LEU A 20 -8.65 16.48 12.07
C LEU A 20 -7.72 16.10 10.92
N GLY A 21 -6.46 16.52 10.98
CA GLY A 21 -5.48 16.19 9.94
C GLY A 21 -5.18 14.69 9.87
N PHE A 22 -5.14 13.99 11.02
CA PHE A 22 -5.02 12.54 11.03
C PHE A 22 -6.20 11.86 10.35
N TRP A 23 -7.43 12.25 10.68
CA TRP A 23 -8.62 11.65 10.06
C TRP A 23 -8.73 11.98 8.57
N ALA A 24 -8.31 13.17 8.14
CA ALA A 24 -8.21 13.50 6.72
C ALA A 24 -7.22 12.57 6.00
N ALA A 25 -6.02 12.38 6.56
CA ALA A 25 -5.01 11.48 6.02
C ALA A 25 -5.45 10.00 6.05
N TRP A 26 -6.05 9.55 7.16
CA TRP A 26 -6.53 8.18 7.32
C TRP A 26 -7.70 7.87 6.37
N THR A 27 -8.65 8.79 6.25
CA THR A 27 -9.81 8.61 5.35
C THR A 27 -9.37 8.64 3.90
N GLY A 28 -8.45 9.54 3.53
CA GLY A 28 -7.86 9.55 2.20
C GLY A 28 -7.19 8.21 1.90
N TRP A 29 -6.33 7.74 2.79
CA TRP A 29 -5.64 6.45 2.65
C TRP A 29 -6.59 5.24 2.63
N THR A 30 -7.74 5.33 3.32
CA THR A 30 -8.82 4.33 3.25
C THR A 30 -9.49 4.33 1.87
N LEU A 31 -9.76 5.50 1.34
CA LEU A 31 -10.39 5.63 0.03
C LEU A 31 -9.42 5.28 -1.11
N ASP A 32 -8.11 5.47 -0.92
CA ASP A 32 -7.07 4.96 -1.81
C ASP A 32 -7.07 3.41 -1.84
N GLY A 33 -7.08 2.77 -0.67
CA GLY A 33 -7.23 1.32 -0.57
C GLY A 33 -8.52 0.82 -1.22
N MET A 34 -9.62 1.53 -1.03
CA MET A 34 -10.89 1.25 -1.70
C MET A 34 -10.76 1.32 -3.22
N ASP A 35 -10.17 2.37 -3.77
CA ASP A 35 -10.00 2.55 -5.21
C ASP A 35 -9.10 1.49 -5.83
N SER A 36 -7.98 1.20 -5.19
CA SER A 36 -7.07 0.14 -5.62
C SER A 36 -7.76 -1.21 -5.71
N PHE A 37 -8.67 -1.51 -4.77
CA PHE A 37 -9.37 -2.78 -4.72
C PHE A 37 -10.64 -2.81 -5.59
N ILE A 38 -11.34 -1.70 -5.74
CA ILE A 38 -12.43 -1.55 -6.75
C ILE A 38 -11.91 -1.98 -8.12
N TYR A 39 -10.73 -1.48 -8.51
CA TYR A 39 -10.12 -1.84 -9.78
C TYR A 39 -9.96 -3.36 -9.94
N ALA A 40 -9.41 -4.04 -8.94
CA ALA A 40 -9.25 -5.49 -8.98
C ALA A 40 -10.59 -6.23 -9.16
N LEU A 41 -11.64 -5.76 -8.51
CA LEU A 41 -12.98 -6.36 -8.56
C LEU A 41 -13.68 -6.16 -9.90
N VAL A 42 -13.52 -4.99 -10.54
CA VAL A 42 -14.28 -4.63 -11.74
C VAL A 42 -13.51 -4.79 -13.05
N LEU A 43 -12.23 -5.11 -12.99
CA LEU A 43 -11.38 -5.20 -14.18
C LEU A 43 -11.90 -6.22 -15.18
N SER A 44 -12.23 -7.44 -14.74
CA SER A 44 -12.72 -8.51 -15.62
C SER A 44 -14.03 -8.14 -16.32
N PRO A 45 -15.11 -7.70 -15.65
CA PRO A 45 -16.32 -7.26 -16.34
C PRO A 45 -16.11 -6.04 -17.23
N ALA A 46 -15.26 -5.08 -16.86
CA ALA A 46 -14.93 -3.94 -17.69
C ALA A 46 -14.22 -4.37 -18.99
N LEU A 47 -13.24 -5.25 -18.90
CA LEU A 47 -12.52 -5.76 -20.06
C LEU A 47 -13.42 -6.61 -20.97
N THR A 48 -14.32 -7.43 -20.41
CA THR A 48 -15.27 -8.21 -21.21
C THR A 48 -16.14 -7.31 -22.09
N GLU A 49 -16.48 -6.11 -21.62
CA GLU A 49 -17.25 -5.13 -22.40
C GLU A 49 -16.36 -4.33 -23.38
N LEU A 50 -15.17 -3.89 -22.96
CA LEU A 50 -14.35 -2.94 -23.71
C LEU A 50 -13.45 -3.60 -24.75
N LEU A 51 -13.07 -4.89 -24.60
CA LEU A 51 -12.24 -5.62 -25.56
C LEU A 51 -12.88 -5.66 -26.96
N PRO A 52 -14.16 -6.08 -27.11
CA PRO A 52 -14.81 -6.08 -28.42
C PRO A 52 -14.90 -4.68 -29.05
N LYS A 53 -15.15 -3.65 -28.23
CA LYS A 53 -15.18 -2.23 -28.68
C LYS A 53 -13.80 -1.72 -29.13
N SER A 54 -12.75 -2.43 -28.76
CA SER A 54 -11.35 -2.12 -29.15
C SER A 54 -10.83 -3.07 -30.23
N GLY A 55 -11.69 -3.88 -30.86
CA GLY A 55 -11.33 -4.81 -31.92
C GLY A 55 -10.64 -6.10 -31.43
N ILE A 56 -10.72 -6.43 -30.15
CA ILE A 56 -10.09 -7.61 -29.54
C ILE A 56 -11.19 -8.54 -29.01
N ALA A 57 -11.10 -9.84 -29.33
CA ALA A 57 -12.06 -10.82 -28.81
C ALA A 57 -11.97 -10.95 -27.28
N ALA A 58 -13.11 -10.95 -26.57
CA ALA A 58 -13.20 -11.07 -25.12
C ALA A 58 -13.03 -12.54 -24.67
N THR A 59 -11.93 -13.18 -25.06
CA THR A 59 -11.57 -14.51 -24.57
C THR A 59 -10.98 -14.45 -23.16
N PRO A 60 -11.09 -15.51 -22.34
CA PRO A 60 -10.46 -15.56 -21.02
C PRO A 60 -8.94 -15.24 -21.05
N ALA A 61 -8.24 -15.68 -22.11
CA ALA A 61 -6.82 -15.40 -22.30
C ALA A 61 -6.56 -13.91 -22.52
N ASN A 62 -7.33 -13.25 -23.41
CA ASN A 62 -7.20 -11.82 -23.69
C ASN A 62 -7.58 -10.97 -22.47
N VAL A 63 -8.64 -11.33 -21.75
CA VAL A 63 -9.03 -10.66 -20.49
C VAL A 63 -7.91 -10.74 -19.47
N GLY A 64 -7.29 -11.90 -19.30
CA GLY A 64 -6.16 -12.09 -18.37
C GLY A 64 -4.91 -11.29 -18.81
N GLN A 65 -4.52 -11.37 -20.06
CA GLN A 65 -3.35 -10.67 -20.61
C GLN A 65 -3.53 -9.15 -20.54
N ILE A 66 -4.62 -8.62 -21.06
CA ILE A 66 -4.90 -7.18 -21.06
C ILE A 66 -5.12 -6.68 -19.63
N GLY A 67 -5.75 -7.49 -18.76
CA GLY A 67 -5.88 -7.19 -17.33
C GLY A 67 -4.53 -6.97 -16.66
N SER A 68 -3.56 -7.83 -16.93
CA SER A 68 -2.18 -7.69 -16.43
C SER A 68 -1.51 -6.42 -16.96
N ILE A 69 -1.71 -6.07 -18.23
CA ILE A 69 -1.18 -4.82 -18.80
C ILE A 69 -1.82 -3.60 -18.14
N MET A 70 -3.13 -3.58 -17.97
CA MET A 70 -3.84 -2.48 -17.32
C MET A 70 -3.39 -2.30 -15.85
N PHE A 71 -3.15 -3.40 -15.15
CA PHE A 71 -2.61 -3.36 -13.80
C PHE A 71 -1.17 -2.83 -13.77
N ALA A 72 -0.34 -3.24 -14.73
CA ALA A 72 1.01 -2.71 -14.85
C ALA A 72 1.03 -1.20 -15.15
N LEU A 73 0.14 -0.70 -16.03
CA LEU A 73 -0.01 0.74 -16.28
C LEU A 73 -0.36 1.50 -15.00
N PHE A 74 -1.25 0.97 -14.19
CA PHE A 74 -1.59 1.54 -12.90
C PHE A 74 -0.37 1.57 -11.94
N LEU A 75 0.41 0.49 -11.85
CA LEU A 75 1.63 0.44 -11.03
C LEU A 75 2.72 1.38 -11.56
N ILE A 76 2.85 1.54 -12.88
CA ILE A 76 3.77 2.50 -13.50
C ILE A 76 3.35 3.92 -13.13
N GLY A 77 2.06 4.25 -13.25
CA GLY A 77 1.52 5.53 -12.78
C GLY A 77 1.84 5.79 -11.31
N TRP A 78 1.62 4.79 -10.48
CA TRP A 78 1.96 4.85 -9.07
C TRP A 78 3.47 5.01 -8.83
N GLY A 79 4.32 4.34 -9.61
CA GLY A 79 5.76 4.53 -9.59
C GLY A 79 6.17 5.96 -9.97
N LEU A 80 5.53 6.57 -10.98
CA LEU A 80 5.79 7.95 -11.40
C LEU A 80 5.41 9.00 -10.34
N SER A 81 4.67 8.62 -9.32
CA SER A 81 4.23 9.51 -8.23
C SER A 81 5.36 10.08 -7.37
N PHE A 82 6.61 9.63 -7.53
CA PHE A 82 7.76 10.22 -6.82
C PHE A 82 7.88 11.75 -7.07
N ILE A 83 7.28 12.27 -8.14
CA ILE A 83 7.23 13.71 -8.44
C ILE A 83 6.54 14.51 -7.34
N TRP A 84 5.62 13.91 -6.58
CA TRP A 84 4.90 14.59 -5.50
C TRP A 84 5.75 14.88 -4.27
N GLY A 85 6.85 14.15 -4.08
CA GLY A 85 7.79 14.39 -2.98
C GLY A 85 8.37 15.81 -3.03
N PRO A 86 9.10 16.19 -4.10
CA PRO A 86 9.62 17.55 -4.27
C PRO A 86 8.52 18.63 -4.26
N VAL A 87 7.34 18.33 -4.79
CA VAL A 87 6.19 19.24 -4.74
C VAL A 87 5.78 19.49 -3.29
N ALA A 88 5.67 18.44 -2.47
CA ALA A 88 5.28 18.58 -1.07
C ALA A 88 6.38 19.24 -0.21
N ASP A 89 7.65 18.96 -0.47
CA ASP A 89 8.74 19.62 0.24
C ASP A 89 8.76 21.12 -0.06
N ARG A 90 8.34 21.53 -1.27
CA ARG A 90 8.32 22.95 -1.69
C ARG A 90 7.04 23.71 -1.37
N PHE A 91 5.88 23.07 -1.57
CA PHE A 91 4.56 23.73 -1.56
C PHE A 91 3.69 23.38 -0.34
N GLY A 92 4.07 22.38 0.42
CA GLY A 92 3.39 21.94 1.64
C GLY A 92 2.82 20.52 1.54
N ARG A 93 2.70 19.88 2.70
CA ARG A 93 2.22 18.48 2.81
C ARG A 93 0.72 18.40 2.57
N THR A 94 -0.03 19.28 3.21
CA THR A 94 -1.50 19.32 3.17
C THR A 94 -2.01 19.63 1.78
N LYS A 95 -1.43 20.65 1.12
CA LYS A 95 -1.82 21.02 -0.25
C LYS A 95 -1.54 19.92 -1.24
N THR A 96 -0.35 19.30 -1.15
CA THR A 96 0.03 18.21 -2.05
C THR A 96 -0.83 16.98 -1.81
N LEU A 97 -1.12 16.63 -0.55
CA LEU A 97 -2.04 15.55 -0.19
C LEU A 97 -3.42 15.76 -0.85
N ALA A 98 -3.99 16.95 -0.71
CA ALA A 98 -5.29 17.23 -1.30
C ALA A 98 -5.29 17.16 -2.83
N VAL A 99 -4.23 17.65 -3.49
CA VAL A 99 -4.10 17.59 -4.95
C VAL A 99 -3.96 16.15 -5.43
N THR A 100 -3.16 15.32 -4.75
CA THR A 100 -2.99 13.90 -5.11
C THR A 100 -4.28 13.12 -4.96
N VAL A 101 -5.03 13.34 -3.87
CA VAL A 101 -6.36 12.76 -3.64
C VAL A 101 -7.34 13.19 -4.75
N LEU A 102 -7.35 14.46 -5.11
CA LEU A 102 -8.22 14.98 -6.17
C LEU A 102 -7.92 14.32 -7.53
N ILE A 103 -6.63 14.20 -7.88
CA ILE A 103 -6.21 13.62 -9.15
C ILE A 103 -6.67 12.15 -9.25
N TYR A 104 -6.37 11.32 -8.26
CA TYR A 104 -6.75 9.91 -8.39
C TYR A 104 -8.28 9.75 -8.37
N ALA A 105 -9.00 10.49 -7.54
CA ALA A 105 -10.44 10.40 -7.47
C ALA A 105 -11.12 10.80 -8.80
N VAL A 106 -10.67 11.90 -9.41
CA VAL A 106 -11.21 12.36 -10.70
C VAL A 106 -10.94 11.34 -11.80
N PHE A 107 -9.70 10.83 -11.91
CA PHE A 107 -9.37 9.87 -12.98
C PHE A 107 -9.96 8.48 -12.73
N THR A 108 -10.17 8.05 -11.48
CA THR A 108 -10.94 6.85 -11.18
C THR A 108 -12.39 7.01 -11.58
N GLY A 109 -13.03 8.12 -11.21
CA GLY A 109 -14.39 8.41 -11.66
C GLY A 109 -14.50 8.52 -13.18
N ALA A 110 -13.53 9.16 -13.85
CA ALA A 110 -13.48 9.26 -15.30
C ALA A 110 -13.36 7.88 -15.99
N ALA A 111 -12.76 6.88 -15.33
CA ALA A 111 -12.70 5.52 -15.85
C ALA A 111 -14.09 4.91 -16.10
N ALA A 112 -15.12 5.37 -15.39
CA ALA A 112 -16.52 4.97 -15.65
C ALA A 112 -17.00 5.38 -17.06
N LEU A 113 -16.41 6.43 -17.63
CA LEU A 113 -16.77 6.97 -18.95
C LEU A 113 -16.03 6.27 -20.11
N SER A 114 -15.15 5.32 -19.83
CA SER A 114 -14.33 4.66 -20.82
C SER A 114 -15.19 3.92 -21.86
N GLN A 115 -14.92 4.18 -23.14
CA GLN A 115 -15.56 3.56 -24.29
C GLN A 115 -14.66 2.51 -24.95
N ASN A 116 -13.36 2.52 -24.66
CA ASN A 116 -12.36 1.61 -25.20
C ASN A 116 -11.21 1.40 -24.20
N LEU A 117 -10.32 0.46 -24.52
CA LEU A 117 -9.17 0.09 -23.68
C LEU A 117 -8.18 1.23 -23.48
N TRP A 118 -7.96 2.07 -24.48
CA TRP A 118 -6.99 3.17 -24.40
C TRP A 118 -7.42 4.21 -23.37
N GLN A 119 -8.70 4.59 -23.38
CA GLN A 119 -9.24 5.52 -22.38
C GLN A 119 -9.12 4.94 -20.98
N LEU A 120 -9.50 3.66 -20.78
CA LEU A 120 -9.35 3.01 -19.48
C LEU A 120 -7.88 2.99 -19.04
N GLY A 121 -6.95 2.65 -19.93
CA GLY A 121 -5.52 2.61 -19.64
C GLY A 121 -4.95 3.96 -19.23
N VAL A 122 -5.30 5.03 -19.96
CA VAL A 122 -4.87 6.40 -19.64
C VAL A 122 -5.42 6.84 -18.29
N PHE A 123 -6.71 6.62 -18.03
CA PHE A 123 -7.29 6.98 -16.73
C PHE A 123 -6.66 6.20 -15.57
N ARG A 124 -6.32 4.93 -15.76
CA ARG A 124 -5.62 4.11 -14.77
C ARG A 124 -4.20 4.59 -14.49
N LEU A 125 -3.45 4.95 -15.54
CA LEU A 125 -2.12 5.55 -15.40
C LEU A 125 -2.17 6.85 -14.59
N LEU A 126 -3.09 7.74 -14.94
CA LEU A 126 -3.25 9.05 -14.29
C LEU A 126 -3.76 8.92 -12.84
N ALA A 127 -4.70 8.02 -12.59
CA ALA A 127 -5.13 7.68 -11.24
C ALA A 127 -3.95 7.15 -10.41
N GLY A 128 -3.12 6.26 -10.97
CA GLY A 128 -1.92 5.75 -10.32
C GLY A 128 -0.94 6.85 -9.90
N ILE A 129 -0.74 7.88 -10.74
CA ILE A 129 0.12 9.03 -10.40
C ILE A 129 -0.44 9.78 -9.17
N GLY A 130 -1.75 9.92 -9.05
CA GLY A 130 -2.37 10.53 -7.87
C GLY A 130 -2.20 9.68 -6.60
N ILE A 131 -2.60 8.41 -6.67
CA ILE A 131 -2.56 7.44 -5.56
C ILE A 131 -1.19 7.38 -4.89
N GLY A 132 -0.14 7.28 -5.67
CA GLY A 132 1.20 7.08 -5.11
C GLY A 132 1.73 8.25 -4.28
N GLY A 133 1.21 9.46 -4.48
CA GLY A 133 1.56 10.62 -3.67
C GLY A 133 0.96 10.57 -2.27
N GLU A 134 -0.20 9.97 -2.11
CA GLU A 134 -0.97 10.07 -0.88
C GLU A 134 -0.27 9.42 0.32
N TRP A 135 0.19 8.19 0.21
CA TRP A 135 0.85 7.50 1.34
C TRP A 135 2.07 8.25 1.86
N ALA A 136 2.90 8.76 0.94
CA ALA A 136 4.08 9.51 1.33
C ALA A 136 3.70 10.84 2.05
N MET A 137 2.67 11.52 1.55
CA MET A 137 2.20 12.78 2.15
C MET A 137 1.50 12.55 3.49
N ALA A 138 0.62 11.56 3.58
CA ALA A 138 -0.09 11.20 4.80
C ALA A 138 0.89 10.75 5.91
N GLY A 139 1.86 9.88 5.58
CA GLY A 139 2.88 9.43 6.50
C GLY A 139 3.77 10.57 7.01
N THR A 140 4.23 11.44 6.11
CA THR A 140 5.03 12.61 6.46
C THR A 140 4.22 13.60 7.31
N TYR A 141 2.96 13.87 6.95
CA TYR A 141 2.07 14.74 7.72
C TYR A 141 1.90 14.24 9.16
N VAL A 142 1.59 12.97 9.35
CA VAL A 142 1.43 12.38 10.70
C VAL A 142 2.73 12.46 11.49
N ALA A 143 3.87 12.14 10.87
CA ALA A 143 5.17 12.19 11.51
C ALA A 143 5.54 13.62 11.97
N GLU A 144 5.25 14.64 11.17
CA GLU A 144 5.59 16.04 11.44
C GLU A 144 4.56 16.75 12.35
N SER A 145 3.30 16.31 12.35
CA SER A 145 2.21 16.95 13.10
C SER A 145 2.03 16.41 14.50
N TRP A 146 2.29 15.11 14.71
CA TRP A 146 2.05 14.46 16.00
C TRP A 146 3.21 14.63 16.97
N PRO A 147 2.94 14.72 18.29
CA PRO A 147 3.99 14.76 19.32
C PRO A 147 4.88 13.50 19.30
N GLU A 148 6.14 13.65 19.68
CA GLU A 148 7.14 12.58 19.64
C GLU A 148 6.70 11.29 20.37
N ASP A 149 5.99 11.42 21.49
CA ASP A 149 5.48 10.31 22.30
C ASP A 149 4.31 9.57 21.67
N ARG A 150 3.69 10.11 20.60
CA ARG A 150 2.51 9.53 19.95
C ARG A 150 2.68 9.25 18.44
N ARG A 151 3.58 9.96 17.74
CA ARG A 151 3.70 9.87 16.28
C ARG A 151 3.96 8.44 15.76
N LYS A 152 4.65 7.65 16.56
CA LYS A 152 4.99 6.27 16.22
C LYS A 152 3.75 5.38 16.17
N MET A 153 2.83 5.54 17.13
CA MET A 153 1.53 4.89 17.09
C MET A 153 0.66 5.44 15.96
N GLY A 154 0.75 6.75 15.67
CA GLY A 154 0.08 7.39 14.56
C GLY A 154 0.42 6.75 13.21
N ALA A 155 1.67 6.36 12.99
CA ALA A 155 2.10 5.64 11.78
C ALA A 155 1.40 4.27 11.64
N GLY A 156 1.30 3.50 12.72
CA GLY A 156 0.56 2.24 12.75
C GLY A 156 -0.93 2.42 12.49
N TYR A 157 -1.54 3.40 13.15
CA TYR A 157 -2.96 3.72 12.95
C TYR A 157 -3.24 4.18 11.51
N LEU A 158 -2.39 5.03 10.94
CA LEU A 158 -2.54 5.47 9.55
C LEU A 158 -2.58 4.28 8.59
N GLN A 159 -1.69 3.31 8.77
CA GLN A 159 -1.58 2.17 7.87
C GLN A 159 -2.82 1.26 7.89
N THR A 160 -3.59 1.22 8.98
CA THR A 160 -4.85 0.45 9.02
C THR A 160 -5.88 0.93 8.01
N GLY A 161 -5.82 2.22 7.62
CA GLY A 161 -6.77 2.83 6.68
C GLY A 161 -6.82 2.09 5.35
N TYR A 162 -5.67 1.76 4.77
CA TYR A 162 -5.60 1.08 3.47
C TYR A 162 -6.40 -0.22 3.44
N TYR A 163 -6.28 -1.03 4.48
CA TYR A 163 -6.99 -2.30 4.58
C TYR A 163 -8.46 -2.15 4.97
N ALA A 164 -8.82 -1.08 5.69
CA ALA A 164 -10.22 -0.69 5.87
C ALA A 164 -10.88 -0.34 4.52
N GLY A 165 -10.11 0.24 3.59
CA GLY A 165 -10.55 0.51 2.22
C GLY A 165 -10.90 -0.75 1.44
N PHE A 166 -10.20 -1.86 1.64
CA PHE A 166 -10.52 -3.14 1.01
C PHE A 166 -11.90 -3.66 1.44
N PHE A 167 -12.23 -3.56 2.74
CA PHE A 167 -13.57 -3.90 3.21
C PHE A 167 -14.65 -3.01 2.59
N LEU A 168 -14.37 -1.71 2.47
CA LEU A 168 -15.30 -0.77 1.87
C LEU A 168 -15.53 -1.08 0.38
N ALA A 169 -14.47 -1.39 -0.38
CA ALA A 169 -14.59 -1.82 -1.78
C ALA A 169 -15.40 -3.11 -1.93
N ALA A 170 -15.16 -4.09 -1.06
CA ALA A 170 -15.91 -5.34 -1.07
C ALA A 170 -17.40 -5.12 -0.77
N ALA A 171 -17.73 -4.28 0.22
CA ALA A 171 -19.11 -3.91 0.55
C ALA A 171 -19.80 -3.15 -0.59
N LEU A 172 -19.09 -2.22 -1.24
CA LEU A 172 -19.60 -1.50 -2.40
C LEU A 172 -19.80 -2.43 -3.60
N ASN A 173 -18.91 -3.38 -3.84
CA ASN A 173 -19.10 -4.33 -4.93
C ASN A 173 -20.30 -5.24 -4.69
N PHE A 174 -20.52 -5.64 -3.44
CA PHE A 174 -21.68 -6.47 -3.08
C PHE A 174 -23.01 -5.71 -3.24
N THR A 175 -23.04 -4.41 -2.94
CA THR A 175 -24.25 -3.57 -2.96
C THR A 175 -24.41 -2.84 -4.30
N VAL A 176 -23.41 -2.09 -4.73
CA VAL A 176 -23.47 -1.24 -5.93
C VAL A 176 -23.02 -2.01 -7.17
N GLY A 177 -21.89 -2.70 -7.12
CA GLY A 177 -21.32 -3.41 -8.26
C GLY A 177 -22.24 -4.52 -8.79
N ALA A 178 -22.85 -5.28 -7.88
CA ALA A 178 -23.77 -6.36 -8.24
C ALA A 178 -25.06 -5.89 -8.94
N HIS A 179 -25.51 -4.66 -8.67
CA HIS A 179 -26.78 -4.13 -9.21
C HIS A 179 -26.57 -3.14 -10.36
N PHE A 180 -25.51 -2.35 -10.33
CA PHE A 180 -25.29 -1.24 -11.27
C PHE A 180 -24.04 -1.43 -12.14
N GLY A 181 -23.29 -2.51 -11.92
CA GLY A 181 -22.13 -2.88 -12.73
C GLY A 181 -20.87 -2.06 -12.46
N TRP A 182 -19.84 -2.32 -13.29
CA TRP A 182 -18.47 -1.82 -13.09
C TRP A 182 -18.34 -0.29 -13.20
N ARG A 183 -19.17 0.36 -14.03
CA ARG A 183 -19.15 1.82 -14.16
C ARG A 183 -19.56 2.53 -12.87
N ALA A 184 -20.61 2.02 -12.24
CA ALA A 184 -21.08 2.56 -10.95
C ALA A 184 -20.02 2.40 -9.85
N MET A 185 -19.26 1.31 -9.87
CA MET A 185 -18.15 1.12 -8.94
C MET A 185 -17.06 2.18 -9.14
N PHE A 186 -16.67 2.49 -10.39
CA PHE A 186 -15.71 3.56 -10.65
C PHE A 186 -16.24 4.95 -10.26
N LEU A 187 -17.55 5.21 -10.38
CA LEU A 187 -18.15 6.46 -9.89
C LEU A 187 -18.06 6.58 -8.36
N CYS A 188 -18.11 5.47 -7.61
CA CYS A 188 -17.84 5.50 -6.17
C CYS A 188 -16.41 5.99 -5.85
N GLY A 189 -15.46 5.83 -6.78
CA GLY A 189 -14.12 6.39 -6.71
C GLY A 189 -14.05 7.93 -6.72
N LEU A 190 -15.16 8.64 -6.92
CA LEU A 190 -15.24 10.10 -6.74
C LEU A 190 -15.40 10.52 -5.26
N ALA A 191 -15.74 9.61 -4.36
CA ALA A 191 -15.93 9.93 -2.95
C ALA A 191 -14.72 10.67 -2.31
N PRO A 192 -13.46 10.35 -2.64
CA PRO A 192 -12.29 11.05 -2.11
C PRO A 192 -12.23 12.56 -2.44
N VAL A 193 -12.95 13.03 -3.47
CA VAL A 193 -13.03 14.49 -3.79
C VAL A 193 -13.49 15.28 -2.57
N ALA A 194 -14.46 14.76 -1.81
CA ALA A 194 -14.94 15.40 -0.59
C ALA A 194 -13.82 15.51 0.48
N VAL A 195 -12.98 14.47 0.60
CA VAL A 195 -11.84 14.49 1.53
C VAL A 195 -10.80 15.50 1.08
N SER A 196 -10.52 15.61 -0.22
CA SER A 196 -9.61 16.63 -0.78
C SER A 196 -10.09 18.03 -0.43
N ILE A 197 -11.38 18.34 -0.63
CA ILE A 197 -11.98 19.65 -0.31
C ILE A 197 -11.86 19.95 1.19
N VAL A 198 -12.22 19.00 2.05
CA VAL A 198 -12.11 19.18 3.52
C VAL A 198 -10.64 19.39 3.92
N THR A 199 -9.72 18.65 3.33
CA THR A 199 -8.28 18.79 3.60
C THR A 199 -7.79 20.20 3.25
N LEU A 200 -8.13 20.71 2.05
CA LEU A 200 -7.74 22.04 1.61
C LEU A 200 -8.33 23.17 2.49
N LEU A 201 -9.57 23.01 2.94
CA LEU A 201 -10.27 24.08 3.66
C LEU A 201 -9.99 24.08 5.16
N LYS A 202 -9.73 22.92 5.78
CA LYS A 202 -9.73 22.80 7.24
C LYS A 202 -8.42 22.29 7.83
N VAL A 203 -7.58 21.57 7.08
CA VAL A 203 -6.33 21.01 7.58
C VAL A 203 -5.18 21.99 7.39
N LYS A 204 -4.45 22.28 8.47
CA LYS A 204 -3.29 23.19 8.45
C LYS A 204 -2.01 22.43 8.13
N GLU A 205 -1.06 23.13 7.49
CA GLU A 205 0.28 22.60 7.28
C GLU A 205 1.00 22.32 8.61
N PRO A 206 1.84 21.29 8.71
CA PRO A 206 2.63 21.00 9.90
C PRO A 206 3.56 22.16 10.26
N GLU A 207 3.66 22.50 11.54
CA GLU A 207 4.52 23.60 11.99
C GLU A 207 6.02 23.33 11.69
N ARG A 208 6.46 22.08 11.77
CA ARG A 208 7.84 21.68 11.41
C ARG A 208 8.17 22.06 9.95
N TRP A 209 7.23 21.81 9.04
CA TRP A 209 7.41 22.21 7.64
C TRP A 209 7.48 23.72 7.46
N LYS A 210 6.61 24.48 8.14
CA LYS A 210 6.62 25.96 8.08
C LYS A 210 7.95 26.52 8.54
N GLN A 211 8.44 26.06 9.69
CA GLN A 211 9.74 26.48 10.24
C GLN A 211 10.90 26.18 9.28
N ALA A 212 10.91 24.98 8.68
CA ALA A 212 11.93 24.63 7.68
C ALA A 212 11.82 25.49 6.40
N ALA A 213 10.60 25.84 5.97
CA ALA A 213 10.37 26.70 4.81
C ALA A 213 10.79 28.15 5.03
N GLU A 214 10.59 28.68 6.25
CA GLU A 214 10.94 30.06 6.66
C GLU A 214 12.45 30.22 6.93
N GLY A 215 13.13 29.15 7.34
CA GLY A 215 14.55 29.15 7.71
C GLY A 215 15.55 29.42 6.58
N GLY A 216 15.08 29.72 5.36
CA GLY A 216 15.91 30.21 4.24
C GLY A 216 17.00 29.25 3.76
N ALA A 217 16.90 27.95 4.09
CA ALA A 217 17.84 26.94 3.62
C ALA A 217 17.95 27.01 2.08
N LYS A 218 19.20 27.08 1.57
CA LYS A 218 19.48 27.06 0.12
C LYS A 218 18.68 25.93 -0.51
N ARG A 219 17.79 26.27 -1.44
CA ARG A 219 16.90 25.33 -2.14
C ARG A 219 17.71 24.39 -3.04
N VAL A 220 18.39 23.42 -2.43
CA VAL A 220 18.86 22.23 -3.15
C VAL A 220 17.60 21.49 -3.61
N SER A 221 17.62 20.96 -4.85
CA SER A 221 16.51 20.09 -5.27
C SER A 221 16.37 18.95 -4.26
N PRO A 222 15.22 18.81 -3.55
CA PRO A 222 15.05 17.80 -2.51
C PRO A 222 15.33 16.39 -3.05
N LEU A 223 14.90 16.13 -4.29
CA LEU A 223 15.15 14.85 -4.96
C LEU A 223 16.65 14.62 -5.23
N ALA A 224 17.39 15.65 -5.61
CA ALA A 224 18.85 15.49 -5.80
C ALA A 224 19.59 15.32 -4.48
N ALA A 225 19.09 15.89 -3.40
CA ALA A 225 19.71 15.83 -2.08
C ALA A 225 19.68 14.40 -1.49
N ILE A 226 18.63 13.62 -1.74
CA ILE A 226 18.55 12.24 -1.23
C ILE A 226 19.59 11.31 -1.87
N PHE A 227 20.20 11.68 -3.01
CA PHE A 227 21.28 10.94 -3.66
C PHE A 227 22.68 11.44 -3.26
N LYS A 228 22.79 12.28 -2.25
CA LYS A 228 24.04 12.79 -1.73
C LYS A 228 24.21 12.40 -0.25
N PRO A 229 25.45 12.36 0.27
CA PRO A 229 25.66 12.27 1.71
C PRO A 229 24.95 13.43 2.45
N PRO A 230 24.35 13.17 3.61
CA PRO A 230 24.36 11.92 4.39
C PRO A 230 23.29 10.90 3.99
N TYR A 231 22.38 11.21 3.04
CA TYR A 231 21.16 10.45 2.77
C TYR A 231 21.32 9.27 1.82
N LEU A 232 22.32 9.29 0.91
CA LEU A 232 22.48 8.31 -0.18
C LEU A 232 22.34 6.86 0.28
N ARG A 233 23.06 6.48 1.35
CA ARG A 233 23.03 5.11 1.87
C ARG A 233 21.63 4.72 2.34
N GLN A 234 20.95 5.59 3.09
CA GLN A 234 19.62 5.30 3.61
C GLN A 234 18.58 5.26 2.50
N THR A 235 18.68 6.14 1.51
CA THR A 235 17.82 6.12 0.32
C THR A 235 17.92 4.77 -0.39
N PHE A 236 19.12 4.28 -0.63
CA PHE A 236 19.33 2.99 -1.30
C PHE A 236 18.79 1.82 -0.46
N VAL A 237 19.19 1.73 0.82
CA VAL A 237 18.77 0.64 1.71
C VAL A 237 17.24 0.61 1.87
N MET A 238 16.61 1.76 2.11
CA MET A 238 15.15 1.82 2.30
C MET A 238 14.40 1.54 1.00
N SER A 239 14.92 1.95 -0.16
CA SER A 239 14.35 1.59 -1.47
C SER A 239 14.35 0.08 -1.69
N VAL A 240 15.44 -0.62 -1.35
CA VAL A 240 15.51 -2.08 -1.46
C VAL A 240 14.51 -2.75 -0.50
N LEU A 241 14.50 -2.36 0.77
CA LEU A 241 13.60 -2.95 1.77
C LEU A 241 12.13 -2.72 1.42
N LEU A 242 11.78 -1.51 0.95
CA LEU A 242 10.43 -1.20 0.47
C LEU A 242 10.07 -1.97 -0.80
N THR A 243 11.02 -2.13 -1.72
CA THR A 243 10.79 -2.94 -2.93
C THR A 243 10.39 -4.36 -2.57
N VAL A 244 11.10 -4.99 -1.63
CA VAL A 244 10.74 -6.34 -1.17
C VAL A 244 9.37 -6.36 -0.51
N ALA A 245 9.05 -5.39 0.35
CA ALA A 245 7.72 -5.30 0.96
C ALA A 245 6.61 -5.17 -0.09
N VAL A 246 6.82 -4.32 -1.11
CA VAL A 246 5.87 -4.13 -2.23
C VAL A 246 5.70 -5.41 -3.05
N VAL A 247 6.81 -6.07 -3.41
CA VAL A 247 6.76 -7.36 -4.14
C VAL A 247 5.96 -8.40 -3.35
N GLY A 248 6.19 -8.52 -2.04
CA GLY A 248 5.47 -9.48 -1.21
C GLY A 248 3.98 -9.16 -1.04
N LEU A 249 3.62 -7.87 -0.89
CA LEU A 249 2.23 -7.45 -0.81
C LEU A 249 1.48 -7.85 -2.10
N TRP A 250 2.03 -7.48 -3.25
CA TRP A 250 1.35 -7.72 -4.52
C TRP A 250 1.36 -9.20 -4.91
N ALA A 251 2.41 -9.94 -4.60
CA ALA A 251 2.43 -11.39 -4.77
C ALA A 251 1.41 -12.09 -3.85
N GLY A 252 1.31 -11.69 -2.58
CA GLY A 252 0.36 -12.26 -1.63
C GLY A 252 -1.09 -11.83 -1.91
N ALA A 253 -1.35 -10.53 -1.99
CA ALA A 253 -2.72 -9.99 -2.01
C ALA A 253 -3.40 -10.05 -3.39
N VAL A 254 -2.64 -9.95 -4.50
CA VAL A 254 -3.25 -9.99 -5.86
C VAL A 254 -3.60 -11.40 -6.29
N TYR A 255 -2.77 -12.37 -5.94
CA TYR A 255 -2.99 -13.77 -6.34
C TYR A 255 -3.83 -14.58 -5.34
N GLU A 256 -4.03 -14.08 -4.11
CA GLU A 256 -4.83 -14.74 -3.08
C GLU A 256 -6.27 -15.02 -3.51
N PRO A 257 -7.05 -14.07 -4.07
CA PRO A 257 -8.41 -14.37 -4.48
C PRO A 257 -8.47 -15.43 -5.59
N THR A 258 -7.53 -15.36 -6.54
CA THR A 258 -7.41 -16.35 -7.61
C THR A 258 -7.07 -17.73 -7.08
N ALA A 259 -6.16 -17.83 -6.10
CA ALA A 259 -5.81 -19.08 -5.45
C ALA A 259 -7.01 -19.70 -4.73
N ILE A 260 -7.77 -18.90 -3.97
CA ILE A 260 -8.97 -19.37 -3.27
C ILE A 260 -10.03 -19.87 -4.27
N VAL A 261 -10.28 -19.12 -5.34
CA VAL A 261 -11.24 -19.55 -6.38
C VAL A 261 -10.81 -20.87 -6.99
N GLN A 262 -9.51 -21.07 -7.30
CA GLN A 262 -9.01 -22.34 -7.83
C GLN A 262 -9.20 -23.49 -6.82
N LEU A 263 -8.85 -23.29 -5.56
CA LEU A 263 -9.02 -24.30 -4.51
C LEU A 263 -10.47 -24.61 -4.24
N ALA A 264 -11.35 -23.62 -4.20
CA ALA A 264 -12.79 -23.81 -4.01
C ALA A 264 -13.42 -24.58 -5.17
N ARG A 265 -13.06 -24.26 -6.42
CA ARG A 265 -13.53 -24.99 -7.61
C ARG A 265 -13.04 -26.44 -7.61
N LYS A 266 -11.79 -26.69 -7.23
CA LYS A 266 -11.28 -28.06 -7.03
C LYS A 266 -12.03 -28.83 -5.94
N ALA A 267 -12.50 -28.13 -4.90
CA ALA A 267 -13.30 -28.71 -3.84
C ALA A 267 -14.80 -28.92 -4.20
N GLY A 268 -15.18 -28.60 -5.44
CA GLY A 268 -16.55 -28.82 -5.94
C GLY A 268 -17.51 -27.68 -5.66
N TYR A 269 -17.06 -26.54 -5.14
CA TYR A 269 -17.92 -25.36 -4.96
C TYR A 269 -18.26 -24.71 -6.31
N ASP A 270 -19.46 -24.16 -6.41
CA ASP A 270 -19.90 -23.38 -7.57
C ASP A 270 -19.14 -22.03 -7.68
N ALA A 271 -19.33 -21.32 -8.78
CA ALA A 271 -18.67 -20.05 -9.01
C ALA A 271 -19.06 -18.96 -7.99
N ALA A 272 -20.32 -18.95 -7.56
CA ALA A 272 -20.81 -17.95 -6.61
C ALA A 272 -20.21 -18.17 -5.23
N MET A 273 -20.17 -19.42 -4.76
CA MET A 273 -19.54 -19.77 -3.49
C MET A 273 -18.03 -19.55 -3.51
N ALA A 274 -17.34 -19.90 -4.61
CA ALA A 274 -15.91 -19.64 -4.77
C ALA A 274 -15.57 -18.14 -4.66
N THR A 275 -16.39 -17.26 -5.25
CA THR A 275 -16.25 -15.81 -5.13
C THR A 275 -16.49 -15.33 -3.69
N LYS A 276 -17.49 -15.87 -2.98
CA LYS A 276 -17.73 -15.55 -1.57
C LYS A 276 -16.54 -15.97 -0.69
N LEU A 277 -15.97 -17.15 -0.93
CA LEU A 277 -14.82 -17.66 -0.19
C LEU A 277 -13.56 -16.80 -0.45
N ALA A 278 -13.35 -16.32 -1.69
CA ALA A 278 -12.30 -15.37 -1.99
C ALA A 278 -12.46 -14.05 -1.20
N SER A 279 -13.69 -13.51 -1.15
CA SER A 279 -13.97 -12.31 -0.35
C SER A 279 -13.73 -12.54 1.14
N LEU A 280 -14.07 -13.72 1.66
CA LEU A 280 -13.80 -14.11 3.05
C LEU A 280 -12.28 -14.20 3.30
N GLY A 281 -11.51 -14.80 2.41
CA GLY A 281 -10.05 -14.88 2.51
C GLY A 281 -9.41 -13.50 2.55
N THR A 282 -9.81 -12.60 1.65
CA THR A 282 -9.36 -11.20 1.64
C THR A 282 -9.72 -10.48 2.96
N ALA A 283 -10.92 -10.71 3.50
CA ALA A 283 -11.31 -10.15 4.79
C ALA A 283 -10.41 -10.66 5.93
N ILE A 284 -10.13 -11.96 5.99
CA ILE A 284 -9.26 -12.58 6.99
C ILE A 284 -7.82 -12.03 6.89
N LEU A 285 -7.27 -11.94 5.68
CA LEU A 285 -5.96 -11.31 5.42
C LEU A 285 -5.94 -9.87 5.93
N SER A 286 -6.98 -9.09 5.62
CA SER A 286 -7.08 -7.68 6.03
C SER A 286 -7.14 -7.52 7.55
N VAL A 287 -7.90 -8.37 8.26
CA VAL A 287 -7.93 -8.38 9.72
C VAL A 287 -6.53 -8.67 10.28
N GLY A 288 -5.85 -9.70 9.76
CA GLY A 288 -4.47 -9.99 10.14
C GLY A 288 -3.57 -8.77 9.95
N THR A 289 -3.66 -8.09 8.80
CA THR A 289 -2.81 -6.93 8.48
C THR A 289 -3.08 -5.73 9.40
N ILE A 290 -4.35 -5.45 9.69
CA ILE A 290 -4.72 -4.40 10.66
C ILE A 290 -4.08 -4.69 12.03
N LEU A 291 -4.20 -5.92 12.53
CA LEU A 291 -3.59 -6.29 13.81
C LEU A 291 -2.06 -6.19 13.77
N GLY A 292 -1.43 -6.62 12.67
CA GLY A 292 0.01 -6.45 12.45
C GLY A 292 0.45 -4.99 12.49
N CYS A 293 -0.28 -4.09 11.81
CA CYS A 293 -0.02 -2.65 11.81
C CYS A 293 -0.16 -2.01 13.21
N LEU A 294 -1.14 -2.44 14.00
CA LEU A 294 -1.36 -1.93 15.36
C LEU A 294 -0.28 -2.37 16.34
N LEU A 295 0.19 -3.61 16.22
CA LEU A 295 1.23 -4.16 17.11
C LEU A 295 2.63 -3.65 16.77
N LEU A 296 2.92 -3.41 15.49
CA LEU A 296 4.26 -3.11 14.99
C LEU A 296 4.94 -1.92 15.69
N PRO A 297 4.30 -0.75 15.89
CA PRO A 297 4.96 0.37 16.57
C PRO A 297 5.37 0.06 18.02
N ALA A 298 4.54 -0.67 18.75
CA ALA A 298 4.85 -1.08 20.12
C ALA A 298 6.06 -2.03 20.16
N LEU A 299 6.14 -2.95 19.19
CA LEU A 299 7.27 -3.86 19.07
C LEU A 299 8.54 -3.11 18.65
N ALA A 300 8.43 -2.17 17.70
CA ALA A 300 9.54 -1.35 17.23
C ALA A 300 10.15 -0.48 18.36
N GLU A 301 9.33 -0.03 19.32
CA GLU A 301 9.82 0.67 20.50
C GLU A 301 10.51 -0.27 21.50
N ARG A 302 10.07 -1.52 21.59
CA ARG A 302 10.65 -2.49 22.56
C ARG A 302 11.97 -3.09 22.08
N ILE A 303 12.04 -3.53 20.82
CA ILE A 303 13.19 -4.29 20.29
C ILE A 303 13.99 -3.58 19.19
N GLY A 304 13.53 -2.39 18.75
CA GLY A 304 14.15 -1.58 17.69
C GLY A 304 13.55 -1.84 16.30
N ARG A 305 13.83 -0.92 15.37
CA ARG A 305 13.26 -0.94 14.00
C ARG A 305 13.77 -2.12 13.20
N LYS A 306 15.09 -2.36 13.23
CA LYS A 306 15.74 -3.45 12.50
C LYS A 306 15.20 -4.81 12.88
N LYS A 307 15.17 -5.12 14.19
CA LYS A 307 14.71 -6.43 14.68
C LYS A 307 13.22 -6.65 14.40
N THR A 308 12.41 -5.59 14.54
CA THR A 308 10.99 -5.66 14.24
C THR A 308 10.74 -5.92 12.77
N LEU A 309 11.40 -5.18 11.85
CA LEU A 309 11.25 -5.44 10.42
C LEU A 309 11.74 -6.82 10.04
N ALA A 310 12.87 -7.29 10.61
CA ALA A 310 13.37 -8.64 10.38
C ALA A 310 12.36 -9.71 10.79
N LEU A 311 11.69 -9.55 11.95
CA LEU A 311 10.65 -10.47 12.40
C LEU A 311 9.46 -10.51 11.45
N TYR A 312 8.99 -9.35 10.99
CA TYR A 312 7.89 -9.26 10.04
C TYR A 312 8.27 -9.84 8.66
N PHE A 313 9.49 -9.57 8.18
CA PHE A 313 9.98 -10.14 6.92
C PHE A 313 10.18 -11.65 6.99
N LEU A 314 10.68 -12.17 8.11
CA LEU A 314 10.70 -13.61 8.35
C LEU A 314 9.29 -14.19 8.36
N GLY A 315 8.34 -13.51 9.00
CA GLY A 315 6.93 -13.86 8.97
C GLY A 315 6.38 -13.92 7.54
N MET A 316 6.63 -12.91 6.71
CA MET A 316 6.24 -12.89 5.29
C MET A 316 6.84 -14.06 4.52
N MET A 317 8.14 -14.30 4.69
CA MET A 317 8.83 -15.41 4.02
C MET A 317 8.19 -16.75 4.34
N VAL A 318 7.98 -17.02 5.63
CA VAL A 318 7.40 -18.28 6.10
C VAL A 318 5.95 -18.44 5.66
N THR A 319 5.14 -17.36 5.79
CA THR A 319 3.71 -17.46 5.50
C THR A 319 3.40 -17.50 4.00
N ILE A 320 4.16 -16.81 3.14
CA ILE A 320 4.05 -16.94 1.68
C ILE A 320 4.41 -18.38 1.27
N ALA A 321 5.54 -18.91 1.77
CA ALA A 321 5.95 -20.28 1.48
C ALA A 321 4.93 -21.32 2.01
N ALA A 322 4.37 -21.09 3.20
CA ALA A 322 3.35 -21.96 3.77
C ALA A 322 2.02 -21.90 2.99
N ALA A 323 1.53 -20.71 2.62
CA ALA A 323 0.28 -20.57 1.89
C ALA A 323 0.40 -21.14 0.46
N PHE A 324 1.33 -20.60 -0.33
CA PHE A 324 1.42 -20.88 -1.76
C PHE A 324 2.31 -22.08 -2.10
N GLY A 325 3.33 -22.37 -1.28
CA GLY A 325 4.24 -23.48 -1.53
C GLY A 325 3.80 -24.80 -0.89
N TRP A 326 2.99 -24.77 0.17
CA TRP A 326 2.54 -25.96 0.88
C TRP A 326 1.01 -26.08 0.91
N ALA A 327 0.27 -25.16 1.54
CA ALA A 327 -1.17 -25.31 1.73
C ALA A 327 -1.95 -25.40 0.40
N PHE A 328 -1.50 -24.70 -0.63
CA PHE A 328 -2.09 -24.73 -1.98
C PHE A 328 -2.04 -26.12 -2.64
N TYR A 329 -1.10 -26.97 -2.25
CA TYR A 329 -0.89 -28.32 -2.80
C TYR A 329 -1.39 -29.47 -1.92
N LEU A 330 -2.02 -29.18 -0.79
CA LEU A 330 -2.63 -30.17 0.08
C LEU A 330 -3.80 -30.89 -0.62
N PRO A 331 -4.22 -32.06 -0.12
CA PRO A 331 -5.43 -32.74 -0.60
C PRO A 331 -6.66 -31.81 -0.56
N VAL A 332 -7.60 -32.01 -1.50
CA VAL A 332 -8.75 -31.13 -1.76
C VAL A 332 -9.51 -30.71 -0.50
N GLY A 333 -9.74 -31.62 0.45
CA GLY A 333 -10.46 -31.29 1.70
C GLY A 333 -9.67 -30.43 2.70
N GLN A 334 -8.35 -30.34 2.57
CA GLN A 334 -7.46 -29.65 3.51
C GLN A 334 -6.89 -28.35 2.93
N ALA A 335 -6.69 -28.28 1.61
CA ALA A 335 -6.00 -27.18 0.94
C ALA A 335 -6.67 -25.83 1.22
N LEU A 336 -7.97 -25.72 0.99
CA LEU A 336 -8.70 -24.45 1.15
C LEU A 336 -8.75 -23.96 2.61
N PRO A 337 -9.10 -24.77 3.63
CA PRO A 337 -9.05 -24.33 5.02
C PRO A 337 -7.64 -23.92 5.48
N MET A 338 -6.62 -24.69 5.16
CA MET A 338 -5.25 -24.39 5.56
C MET A 338 -4.72 -23.12 4.87
N PHE A 339 -5.08 -22.92 3.59
CA PHE A 339 -4.75 -21.70 2.86
C PHE A 339 -5.39 -20.49 3.53
N ILE A 340 -6.68 -20.53 3.86
CA ILE A 340 -7.40 -19.43 4.53
C ILE A 340 -6.78 -19.13 5.91
N ILE A 341 -6.41 -20.16 6.69
CA ILE A 341 -5.72 -19.97 7.97
C ILE A 341 -4.37 -19.26 7.75
N ALA A 342 -3.60 -19.72 6.76
CA ALA A 342 -2.30 -19.12 6.43
C ALA A 342 -2.43 -17.64 6.03
N LEU A 343 -3.54 -17.23 5.41
CA LEU A 343 -3.80 -15.84 5.03
C LEU A 343 -3.90 -14.90 6.23
N PHE A 344 -4.42 -15.33 7.37
CA PHE A 344 -4.43 -14.50 8.57
C PHE A 344 -2.99 -14.12 8.99
N PHE A 345 -2.09 -15.11 9.04
CA PHE A 345 -0.71 -14.88 9.43
C PHE A 345 0.08 -14.14 8.35
N LEU A 346 -0.22 -14.40 7.07
CA LEU A 346 0.33 -13.66 5.95
C LEU A 346 -0.06 -12.18 6.04
N GLY A 347 -1.33 -11.90 6.30
CA GLY A 347 -1.83 -10.58 6.56
C GLY A 347 -1.12 -9.94 7.75
N PHE A 348 -1.02 -10.63 8.89
CA PHE A 348 -0.35 -10.11 10.08
C PHE A 348 1.10 -9.69 9.78
N ALA A 349 1.87 -10.52 9.12
CA ALA A 349 3.22 -10.18 8.66
C ALA A 349 3.22 -9.07 7.59
N GLY A 350 2.16 -8.96 6.78
CA GLY A 350 1.91 -7.87 5.82
C GLY A 350 1.76 -6.50 6.47
N GLY A 351 1.49 -6.43 7.78
CA GLY A 351 1.56 -5.20 8.57
C GLY A 351 2.93 -4.51 8.58
N ASN A 352 3.98 -5.13 8.01
CA ASN A 352 5.33 -4.55 7.85
C ASN A 352 5.33 -3.16 7.17
N PHE A 353 4.33 -2.83 6.36
CA PHE A 353 4.20 -1.50 5.75
C PHE A 353 4.13 -0.36 6.77
N ALA A 354 3.57 -0.60 7.97
CA ALA A 354 3.55 0.38 9.04
C ALA A 354 4.96 0.77 9.50
N MET A 355 5.97 -0.12 9.32
CA MET A 355 7.36 0.21 9.63
C MET A 355 7.87 1.36 8.78
N PHE A 356 7.53 1.40 7.50
CA PHE A 356 8.04 2.44 6.61
C PHE A 356 7.39 3.80 6.88
N SER A 357 6.11 3.84 7.26
CA SER A 357 5.46 5.06 7.72
C SER A 357 6.06 5.60 9.03
N LEU A 358 6.63 4.70 9.86
CA LEU A 358 7.30 5.06 11.11
C LEU A 358 8.79 5.43 10.88
N TRP A 359 9.51 4.60 10.16
CA TRP A 359 10.98 4.63 10.09
C TRP A 359 11.53 5.58 9.04
N LEU A 360 10.90 5.66 7.84
CA LEU A 360 11.38 6.59 6.79
C LEU A 360 11.44 8.04 7.29
N PRO A 361 10.40 8.59 7.96
CA PRO A 361 10.48 9.95 8.49
C PRO A 361 11.62 10.16 9.51
N GLU A 362 12.04 9.11 10.20
CA GLU A 362 13.13 9.18 11.20
C GLU A 362 14.53 9.23 10.58
N LEU A 363 14.68 8.92 9.29
CA LEU A 363 15.96 8.84 8.59
C LEU A 363 16.30 10.11 7.79
N PHE A 364 15.30 10.98 7.54
CA PHE A 364 15.45 12.11 6.65
C PHE A 364 15.00 13.42 7.30
N GLY A 365 15.77 14.49 7.09
CA GLY A 365 15.42 15.83 7.54
C GLY A 365 14.14 16.35 6.88
N THR A 366 13.50 17.32 7.52
CA THR A 366 12.20 17.87 7.09
C THR A 366 12.22 18.40 5.66
N GLU A 367 13.37 18.92 5.21
CA GLU A 367 13.55 19.51 3.88
C GLU A 367 13.51 18.50 2.72
N VAL A 368 13.77 17.22 2.99
CA VAL A 368 13.82 16.16 1.97
C VAL A 368 12.93 14.95 2.29
N ARG A 369 12.25 14.97 3.42
CA ARG A 369 11.51 13.82 3.97
C ARG A 369 10.44 13.30 3.03
N ALA A 370 9.61 14.18 2.47
CA ALA A 370 8.56 13.79 1.55
C ALA A 370 9.14 13.24 0.23
N SER A 371 10.22 13.85 -0.28
CA SER A 371 10.94 13.37 -1.46
C SER A 371 11.54 12.00 -1.26
N ALA A 372 12.17 11.76 -0.10
CA ALA A 372 12.75 10.45 0.24
C ALA A 372 11.67 9.37 0.36
N PHE A 373 10.57 9.70 1.06
CA PHE A 373 9.46 8.76 1.22
C PHE A 373 8.83 8.42 -0.14
N ALA A 374 8.50 9.42 -0.95
CA ALA A 374 7.90 9.23 -2.26
C ALA A 374 8.83 8.44 -3.20
N PHE A 375 10.13 8.75 -3.23
CA PHE A 375 11.09 8.04 -4.06
C PHE A 375 11.25 6.57 -3.65
N CYS A 376 11.52 6.30 -2.37
CA CYS A 376 11.72 4.93 -1.87
C CYS A 376 10.50 4.04 -2.15
N THR A 377 9.29 4.59 -2.01
CA THR A 377 8.06 3.85 -2.31
C THR A 377 7.85 3.60 -3.80
N SER A 378 8.24 4.55 -4.64
CA SER A 378 8.05 4.49 -6.10
C SER A 378 8.94 3.44 -6.77
N VAL A 379 10.20 3.32 -6.34
CA VAL A 379 11.12 2.30 -6.87
C VAL A 379 10.54 0.89 -6.76
N GLY A 380 9.97 0.55 -5.60
CA GLY A 380 9.36 -0.75 -5.37
C GLY A 380 8.21 -1.06 -6.32
N ARG A 381 7.49 -0.06 -6.81
CA ARG A 381 6.35 -0.25 -7.71
C ARG A 381 6.76 -0.57 -9.13
N PHE A 382 7.81 0.05 -9.63
CA PHE A 382 8.38 -0.33 -10.94
C PHE A 382 8.91 -1.77 -10.92
N VAL A 383 9.64 -2.14 -9.89
CA VAL A 383 10.12 -3.53 -9.72
C VAL A 383 8.94 -4.48 -9.53
N GLY A 384 7.95 -4.11 -8.71
CA GLY A 384 6.74 -4.90 -8.49
C GLY A 384 5.94 -5.14 -9.78
N ALA A 385 5.83 -4.16 -10.67
CA ALA A 385 5.23 -4.33 -11.98
C ALA A 385 5.98 -5.40 -12.80
N GLY A 386 7.32 -5.34 -12.85
CA GLY A 386 8.15 -6.34 -13.53
C GLY A 386 8.00 -7.74 -12.93
N VAL A 387 7.98 -7.87 -11.61
CA VAL A 387 7.80 -9.14 -10.91
C VAL A 387 6.42 -9.74 -11.21
N ASN A 388 5.36 -8.93 -11.26
CA ASN A 388 4.02 -9.43 -11.63
C ASN A 388 3.99 -10.03 -13.04
N PHE A 389 4.66 -9.41 -14.03
CA PHE A 389 4.80 -10.01 -15.36
C PHE A 389 5.59 -11.33 -15.33
N ALA A 390 6.66 -11.39 -14.55
CA ALA A 390 7.44 -12.62 -14.41
C ALA A 390 6.62 -13.75 -13.77
N ILE A 391 5.83 -13.45 -12.73
CA ILE A 391 4.91 -14.41 -12.11
C ILE A 391 3.86 -14.87 -13.12
N ALA A 392 3.23 -13.97 -13.87
CA ALA A 392 2.23 -14.33 -14.87
C ALA A 392 2.81 -15.25 -15.96
N GLY A 393 4.02 -14.97 -16.45
CA GLY A 393 4.75 -15.84 -17.38
C GLY A 393 5.08 -17.21 -16.78
N ALA A 394 5.53 -17.26 -15.54
CA ALA A 394 5.83 -18.50 -14.82
C ALA A 394 4.56 -19.33 -14.56
N VAL A 395 3.44 -18.72 -14.21
CA VAL A 395 2.15 -19.40 -14.04
C VAL A 395 1.72 -20.05 -15.36
N THR A 396 1.87 -19.35 -16.48
CA THR A 396 1.52 -19.88 -17.81
C THR A 396 2.42 -21.08 -18.18
N SER A 397 3.73 -20.98 -17.95
CA SER A 397 4.68 -22.03 -18.32
C SER A 397 4.62 -23.26 -17.40
N MET A 398 4.36 -23.07 -16.12
CA MET A 398 4.33 -24.15 -15.11
C MET A 398 2.92 -24.74 -14.92
N GLY A 399 1.87 -24.11 -15.45
CA GLY A 399 0.48 -24.54 -15.26
C GLY A 399 -0.04 -24.50 -13.83
N THR A 400 0.65 -23.80 -12.93
CA THR A 400 0.29 -23.69 -11.51
C THR A 400 0.56 -22.28 -10.99
N LEU A 401 -0.29 -21.82 -10.07
CA LEU A 401 -0.15 -20.54 -9.41
C LEU A 401 0.79 -20.59 -8.18
N GLY A 402 0.74 -21.68 -7.43
CA GLY A 402 1.36 -21.76 -6.11
C GLY A 402 2.87 -21.53 -6.14
N ILE A 403 3.63 -22.32 -6.91
CA ILE A 403 5.10 -22.22 -6.96
C ILE A 403 5.60 -20.86 -7.40
N PRO A 404 5.12 -20.26 -8.52
CA PRO A 404 5.56 -18.92 -8.93
C PRO A 404 5.39 -17.85 -7.86
N VAL A 405 4.26 -17.89 -7.14
CA VAL A 405 4.02 -16.97 -6.03
C VAL A 405 4.90 -17.29 -4.83
N ALA A 406 5.06 -18.58 -4.47
CA ALA A 406 5.88 -19.01 -3.34
C ALA A 406 7.36 -18.57 -3.47
N VAL A 407 7.91 -18.57 -4.69
CA VAL A 407 9.30 -18.14 -4.96
C VAL A 407 9.53 -16.68 -4.54
N THR A 408 8.51 -15.82 -4.54
CA THR A 408 8.66 -14.44 -4.06
C THR A 408 9.04 -14.35 -2.58
N ALA A 409 8.81 -15.40 -1.79
CA ALA A 409 9.27 -15.48 -0.41
C ALA A 409 10.79 -15.32 -0.28
N LEU A 410 11.57 -15.75 -1.28
CA LEU A 410 13.04 -15.62 -1.28
C LEU A 410 13.51 -14.17 -1.27
N ALA A 411 12.72 -13.24 -1.81
CA ALA A 411 13.04 -11.82 -1.75
C ALA A 411 13.13 -11.32 -0.31
N PHE A 412 12.29 -11.83 0.59
CA PHE A 412 12.36 -11.51 2.02
C PHE A 412 13.62 -12.06 2.68
N GLY A 413 14.05 -13.27 2.29
CA GLY A 413 15.33 -13.85 2.72
C GLY A 413 16.51 -12.96 2.33
N ALA A 414 16.54 -12.46 1.08
CA ALA A 414 17.55 -11.51 0.63
C ALA A 414 17.48 -10.17 1.40
N ALA A 415 16.27 -9.66 1.68
CA ALA A 415 16.09 -8.42 2.43
C ALA A 415 16.58 -8.53 3.88
N LEU A 416 16.49 -9.70 4.52
CA LEU A 416 17.04 -9.92 5.86
C LEU A 416 18.57 -9.63 5.90
N LEU A 417 19.29 -9.88 4.79
CA LEU A 417 20.71 -9.55 4.66
C LEU A 417 20.95 -8.04 4.47
N VAL A 418 19.94 -7.28 4.04
CA VAL A 418 20.05 -5.83 3.81
C VAL A 418 19.70 -5.03 5.07
N ILE A 419 18.81 -5.53 5.93
CA ILE A 419 18.39 -4.84 7.17
C ILE A 419 19.55 -4.34 8.05
N PRO A 420 20.65 -5.08 8.26
CA PRO A 420 21.79 -4.60 9.07
C PRO A 420 22.40 -3.28 8.58
N PHE A 421 22.29 -2.98 7.27
CA PHE A 421 22.84 -1.75 6.68
C PHE A 421 21.95 -0.52 6.90
N ALA A 422 20.70 -0.66 7.33
CA ALA A 422 19.84 0.46 7.72
C ALA A 422 20.32 1.09 9.04
N ALA A 423 20.02 2.37 9.28
CA ALA A 423 20.31 3.01 10.57
C ALA A 423 19.22 2.67 11.60
N GLU A 424 19.61 2.27 12.80
CA GLU A 424 18.67 2.10 13.91
C GLU A 424 18.33 3.48 14.51
N THR A 425 17.04 3.77 14.61
CA THR A 425 16.54 5.08 15.09
C THR A 425 15.75 4.98 16.40
N ARG A 426 15.82 3.84 17.08
CA ARG A 426 15.13 3.64 18.36
C ARG A 426 15.57 4.69 19.39
N GLY A 427 14.59 5.37 19.99
CA GLY A 427 14.85 6.40 20.99
C GLY A 427 15.29 7.75 20.45
N GLN A 428 15.46 7.89 19.12
CA GLN A 428 15.83 9.17 18.52
C GLN A 428 14.60 10.04 18.28
N THR A 429 14.79 11.35 18.37
CA THR A 429 13.82 12.35 17.95
C THR A 429 13.80 12.50 16.43
N LEU A 430 12.70 13.01 15.90
CA LEU A 430 12.59 13.26 14.46
C LEU A 430 13.63 14.32 14.04
N PRO A 431 14.43 14.07 12.97
CA PRO A 431 15.37 15.08 12.46
C PRO A 431 14.66 16.39 12.09
N ALA A 432 15.37 17.49 12.27
CA ALA A 432 14.86 18.81 11.91
C ALA A 432 14.64 18.95 10.39
#